data_f02269142c35a52421d75853c7e5e070
#
_entry.id   f02269142c35a52421d75853c7e5e070
#
_cell.length_a   1.000
_cell.length_b   1.000
_cell.length_c   1.000
_cell.angle_alpha   90.00
_cell.angle_beta   90.00
_cell.angle_gamma   90.00
#
_symmetry.space_group_name_H-M   'P 1'
#
loop_
_entity.id
_entity.type
_entity.pdbx_description
1 polymer ?
#
loop_
_entity_poly.entity_id
_entity_poly.type
_entity_poly.pdbx_seq_one_letter_code
_entity_poly.pdbx_strand_id
1 'polypeptide(L)'
;SAGVRDKDPISKKARAGTLSLFDIFDRGQRNSGIHAPMWLGDMDTAKRVSGHLIRIHDKVKGDLIDVGEPELGGYAAHSPRDSMWAALTEMHTMLWVYERLAFRNGLPKRLSDEQRDEYIREVKEYCRLFPHNEEDLPNSMAELRALYERDANLFGGSELMAIIPATGQQFPKLVAESIKKNYHPSQFLVQIQLFLQDKLLKLPAMAAVSGKTRRNAGISPATEKRILCARKLMMPIIWL
;
A
#
# COMPACT_ATOMS: atom_id res chain seq x y z
N SER A 1 7.73 -0.77 3.10
CA SER A 1 8.81 -0.01 2.48
C SER A 1 10.06 -0.85 2.31
N ALA A 2 10.86 -0.53 1.32
CA ALA A 2 12.09 -1.23 1.00
C ALA A 2 13.08 -1.21 2.19
N GLY A 3 13.19 -0.10 2.91
CA GLY A 3 14.11 0.06 4.04
C GLY A 3 13.83 -0.83 5.25
N VAL A 4 12.65 -1.42 5.38
CA VAL A 4 12.30 -2.34 6.48
C VAL A 4 12.57 -3.80 6.14
N ARG A 5 13.07 -4.11 4.95
CA ARG A 5 13.21 -5.49 4.43
C ARG A 5 13.88 -6.46 5.40
N ASP A 6 14.89 -6.00 6.15
CA ASP A 6 15.66 -6.86 7.03
C ASP A 6 15.06 -6.98 8.44
N LYS A 7 14.18 -6.08 8.81
CA LYS A 7 13.52 -6.07 10.13
C LYS A 7 12.06 -6.50 10.07
N ASP A 8 11.37 -6.26 8.95
CA ASP A 8 9.97 -6.64 8.81
C ASP A 8 9.78 -8.17 8.69
N PRO A 9 8.99 -8.80 9.58
CA PRO A 9 8.76 -10.24 9.55
C PRO A 9 8.15 -10.76 8.26
N ILE A 10 7.27 -9.97 7.61
CA ILE A 10 6.64 -10.34 6.33
C ILE A 10 7.70 -10.39 5.22
N SER A 11 8.55 -9.36 5.13
CA SER A 11 9.63 -9.33 4.16
C SER A 11 10.63 -10.48 4.36
N LYS A 12 10.98 -10.81 5.62
CA LYS A 12 11.83 -11.97 5.94
C LYS A 12 11.20 -13.28 5.48
N LYS A 13 9.93 -13.51 5.81
CA LYS A 13 9.20 -14.72 5.39
C LYS A 13 9.05 -14.81 3.86
N ALA A 14 8.80 -13.68 3.18
CA ALA A 14 8.71 -13.63 1.73
C ALA A 14 10.02 -14.05 1.07
N ARG A 15 11.17 -13.55 1.55
CA ARG A 15 12.50 -13.94 1.04
C ARG A 15 12.84 -15.39 1.32
N ALA A 16 12.48 -15.87 2.50
CA ALA A 16 12.68 -17.27 2.87
C ALA A 16 11.72 -18.24 2.15
N GLY A 17 10.75 -17.74 1.36
CA GLY A 17 9.72 -18.56 0.74
C GLY A 17 8.75 -19.21 1.72
N THR A 18 8.69 -18.71 2.97
CA THR A 18 7.86 -19.25 4.06
C THR A 18 6.64 -18.38 4.37
N LEU A 19 6.40 -17.32 3.59
CA LEU A 19 5.25 -16.44 3.76
C LEU A 19 3.94 -17.20 3.51
N SER A 20 3.05 -17.19 4.50
CA SER A 20 1.71 -17.77 4.38
C SER A 20 0.65 -16.69 4.14
N LEU A 21 -0.52 -17.12 3.65
CA LEU A 21 -1.68 -16.24 3.50
C LEU A 21 -2.14 -15.68 4.86
N PHE A 22 -2.04 -16.47 5.92
CA PHE A 22 -2.35 -16.04 7.28
C PHE A 22 -1.43 -14.94 7.78
N ASP A 23 -0.15 -14.97 7.43
CA ASP A 23 0.78 -13.87 7.78
C ASP A 23 0.34 -12.55 7.16
N ILE A 24 -0.15 -12.59 5.91
CA ILE A 24 -0.64 -11.42 5.19
C ILE A 24 -1.93 -10.89 5.83
N PHE A 25 -2.88 -11.78 6.12
CA PHE A 25 -4.15 -11.40 6.76
C PHE A 25 -3.94 -10.87 8.17
N ASP A 26 -3.13 -11.53 8.99
CA ASP A 26 -2.80 -11.10 10.34
C ASP A 26 -2.13 -9.72 10.34
N ARG A 27 -1.21 -9.48 9.38
CA ARG A 27 -0.63 -8.15 9.19
C ARG A 27 -1.68 -7.11 8.78
N GLY A 28 -2.57 -7.45 7.86
CA GLY A 28 -3.66 -6.58 7.43
C GLY A 28 -4.61 -6.25 8.59
N GLN A 29 -4.99 -7.23 9.38
CA GLN A 29 -5.85 -7.06 10.54
C GLN A 29 -5.22 -6.16 11.62
N ARG A 30 -3.95 -6.39 11.93
CA ARG A 30 -3.20 -5.53 12.88
C ARG A 30 -3.09 -4.10 12.39
N ASN A 31 -2.80 -3.90 11.11
CA ASN A 31 -2.76 -2.55 10.53
C ASN A 31 -4.13 -1.87 10.63
N SER A 32 -5.20 -2.55 10.21
CA SER A 32 -6.56 -1.99 10.30
C SER A 32 -6.96 -1.66 11.74
N GLY A 33 -6.60 -2.51 12.71
CA GLY A 33 -6.85 -2.27 14.13
C GLY A 33 -6.13 -1.05 14.70
N ILE A 34 -5.01 -0.66 14.11
CA ILE A 34 -4.26 0.55 14.49
C ILE A 34 -4.78 1.78 13.73
N HIS A 35 -4.95 1.67 12.41
CA HIS A 35 -5.28 2.82 11.58
C HIS A 35 -6.75 3.25 11.69
N ALA A 36 -7.70 2.31 11.80
CA ALA A 36 -9.11 2.65 11.89
C ALA A 36 -9.45 3.58 13.07
N PRO A 37 -8.95 3.35 14.30
CA PRO A 37 -9.16 4.29 15.40
C PRO A 37 -8.52 5.67 15.18
N MET A 38 -7.41 5.74 14.44
CA MET A 38 -6.77 7.03 14.11
C MET A 38 -7.57 7.82 13.07
N TRP A 39 -8.25 7.13 12.15
CA TRP A 39 -9.01 7.80 11.07
C TRP A 39 -10.45 8.11 11.46
N LEU A 40 -11.06 7.27 12.30
CA LEU A 40 -12.49 7.30 12.61
C LEU A 40 -12.76 7.63 14.07
N GLY A 41 -11.77 7.68 14.92
CA GLY A 41 -11.87 8.03 16.34
C GLY A 41 -11.81 9.54 16.55
N ASP A 42 -12.00 9.93 17.82
CA ASP A 42 -11.74 11.29 18.25
C ASP A 42 -10.22 11.61 18.33
N MET A 43 -9.87 12.87 18.48
CA MET A 43 -8.49 13.34 18.52
C MET A 43 -7.70 12.70 19.68
N ASP A 44 -8.32 12.45 20.83
CA ASP A 44 -7.65 11.83 21.99
C ASP A 44 -7.31 10.37 21.69
N THR A 45 -8.22 9.66 21.03
CA THR A 45 -7.99 8.30 20.55
C THR A 45 -6.89 8.28 19.50
N ALA A 46 -6.94 9.18 18.51
CA ALA A 46 -5.91 9.29 17.48
C ALA A 46 -4.51 9.54 18.08
N LYS A 47 -4.37 10.48 19.02
CA LYS A 47 -3.12 10.76 19.72
C LYS A 47 -2.61 9.58 20.55
N ARG A 48 -3.50 8.88 21.26
CA ARG A 48 -3.13 7.72 22.05
C ARG A 48 -2.62 6.57 21.19
N VAL A 49 -3.30 6.29 20.08
CA VAL A 49 -2.92 5.20 19.15
C VAL A 49 -1.65 5.55 18.38
N SER A 50 -1.50 6.78 17.88
CA SER A 50 -0.28 7.22 17.22
C SER A 50 0.93 7.16 18.15
N GLY A 51 0.78 7.59 19.42
CA GLY A 51 1.82 7.47 20.42
C GLY A 51 2.22 6.01 20.71
N HIS A 52 1.27 5.06 20.65
CA HIS A 52 1.59 3.63 20.72
C HIS A 52 2.37 3.16 19.48
N LEU A 53 1.94 3.58 18.29
CA LEU A 53 2.61 3.21 17.03
C LEU A 53 4.03 3.77 16.95
N ILE A 54 4.26 5.00 17.40
CA ILE A 54 5.59 5.63 17.45
C ILE A 54 6.53 4.78 18.32
N ARG A 55 6.09 4.31 19.49
CA ARG A 55 6.91 3.42 20.35
C ARG A 55 7.27 2.09 19.70
N ILE A 56 6.38 1.54 18.87
CA ILE A 56 6.68 0.34 18.08
C ILE A 56 7.70 0.67 17.00
N HIS A 57 7.50 1.79 16.28
CA HIS A 57 8.36 2.22 15.18
C HIS A 57 9.75 2.64 15.61
N ASP A 58 9.96 3.07 16.85
CA ASP A 58 11.29 3.40 17.38
C ASP A 58 12.29 2.23 17.27
N LYS A 59 11.79 1.01 17.29
CA LYS A 59 12.58 -0.22 17.13
C LYS A 59 12.75 -0.66 15.67
N VAL A 60 12.08 0.01 14.71
CA VAL A 60 12.07 -0.38 13.30
C VAL A 60 13.07 0.50 12.55
N LYS A 61 14.28 0.00 12.39
CA LYS A 61 15.39 0.66 11.69
C LYS A 61 16.02 -0.31 10.71
N GLY A 62 16.49 0.20 9.57
CA GLY A 62 17.23 -0.54 8.55
C GLY A 62 18.50 0.20 8.16
N ASP A 63 19.52 -0.54 7.72
CA ASP A 63 20.86 0.03 7.46
C ASP A 63 20.89 0.82 6.15
N LEU A 64 20.11 0.40 5.13
CA LEU A 64 20.02 1.07 3.84
C LEU A 64 18.57 1.16 3.36
N ILE A 65 18.26 2.22 2.59
CA ILE A 65 17.05 2.29 1.79
C ILE A 65 17.27 1.47 0.52
N ASP A 66 16.37 0.50 0.27
CA ASP A 66 16.48 -0.49 -0.81
C ASP A 66 16.08 0.11 -2.17
N VAL A 67 16.75 1.17 -2.61
CA VAL A 67 16.55 1.81 -3.92
C VAL A 67 17.84 1.91 -4.73
N GLY A 68 18.92 1.33 -4.24
CA GLY A 68 20.23 1.36 -4.91
C GLY A 68 21.00 2.67 -4.78
N GLU A 69 20.59 3.56 -3.88
CA GLU A 69 21.21 4.87 -3.65
C GLU A 69 21.71 4.98 -2.20
N PRO A 70 22.97 4.59 -1.92
CA PRO A 70 23.54 4.58 -0.56
C PRO A 70 23.50 5.93 0.16
N GLU A 71 23.54 7.04 -0.59
CA GLU A 71 23.47 8.40 -0.07
C GLU A 71 22.14 8.74 0.62
N LEU A 72 21.07 8.00 0.35
CA LEU A 72 19.80 8.16 1.05
C LEU A 72 19.84 7.69 2.51
N GLY A 73 20.92 6.99 2.89
CA GLY A 73 21.14 6.52 4.25
C GLY A 73 20.18 5.41 4.68
N GLY A 74 20.13 5.18 5.97
CA GLY A 74 19.30 4.15 6.58
C GLY A 74 17.83 4.54 6.70
N TYR A 75 16.98 3.54 6.87
CA TYR A 75 15.57 3.69 7.18
C TYR A 75 15.35 3.72 8.70
N ALA A 76 14.52 4.67 9.16
CA ALA A 76 14.03 4.70 10.54
C ALA A 76 12.54 5.06 10.55
N ALA A 77 11.69 4.10 10.90
CA ALA A 77 10.23 4.24 10.79
C ALA A 77 9.66 5.42 11.58
N HIS A 78 10.38 5.95 12.58
CA HIS A 78 9.98 7.10 13.37
C HIS A 78 10.75 8.39 13.02
N SER A 79 11.63 8.36 12.00
CA SER A 79 12.26 9.60 11.52
C SER A 79 11.20 10.51 10.88
N PRO A 80 11.36 11.85 10.96
CA PRO A 80 10.42 12.78 10.34
C PRO A 80 10.18 12.47 8.85
N ARG A 81 11.23 12.21 8.08
CA ARG A 81 11.14 11.87 6.65
C ARG A 81 10.32 10.60 6.40
N ASP A 82 10.69 9.50 7.07
CA ASP A 82 10.12 8.20 6.77
C ASP A 82 8.69 8.06 7.32
N SER A 83 8.39 8.67 8.47
CA SER A 83 7.04 8.77 9.03
C SER A 83 6.11 9.58 8.15
N MET A 84 6.56 10.76 7.71
CA MET A 84 5.80 11.62 6.81
C MET A 84 5.47 10.89 5.50
N TRP A 85 6.47 10.27 4.86
CA TRP A 85 6.24 9.54 3.61
C TRP A 85 5.34 8.32 3.79
N ALA A 86 5.41 7.62 4.92
CA ALA A 86 4.47 6.55 5.23
C ALA A 86 3.03 7.07 5.27
N ALA A 87 2.77 8.15 6.02
CA ALA A 87 1.45 8.76 6.13
C ALA A 87 0.95 9.35 4.80
N LEU A 88 1.77 10.16 4.11
CA LEU A 88 1.39 10.79 2.84
C LEU A 88 1.07 9.77 1.74
N THR A 89 1.89 8.72 1.59
CA THR A 89 1.63 7.71 0.56
C THR A 89 0.39 6.89 0.85
N GLU A 90 0.10 6.60 2.10
CA GLU A 90 -1.12 5.93 2.53
C GLU A 90 -2.36 6.78 2.20
N MET A 91 -2.40 8.01 2.68
CA MET A 91 -3.56 8.89 2.51
C MET A 91 -3.76 9.32 1.05
N HIS A 92 -2.69 9.57 0.30
CA HIS A 92 -2.79 9.86 -1.14
C HIS A 92 -3.34 8.66 -1.92
N THR A 93 -2.98 7.44 -1.52
CA THR A 93 -3.55 6.22 -2.10
C THR A 93 -5.05 6.11 -1.80
N MET A 94 -5.48 6.47 -0.59
CA MET A 94 -6.90 6.48 -0.21
C MET A 94 -7.71 7.48 -1.04
N LEU A 95 -7.20 8.70 -1.25
CA LEU A 95 -7.81 9.68 -2.15
C LEU A 95 -7.98 9.12 -3.57
N TRP A 96 -6.92 8.48 -4.08
CA TRP A 96 -6.93 7.89 -5.40
C TRP A 96 -7.97 6.76 -5.54
N VAL A 97 -8.09 5.89 -4.52
CA VAL A 97 -9.10 4.82 -4.47
C VAL A 97 -10.51 5.42 -4.37
N TYR A 98 -10.71 6.41 -3.51
CA TYR A 98 -11.99 7.09 -3.34
C TYR A 98 -12.49 7.71 -4.66
N GLU A 99 -11.65 8.43 -5.38
CA GLU A 99 -12.00 9.04 -6.67
C GLU A 99 -12.39 8.03 -7.74
N ARG A 100 -11.97 6.76 -7.61
CA ARG A 100 -12.18 5.70 -8.61
C ARG A 100 -13.25 4.70 -8.25
N LEU A 101 -13.52 4.52 -6.98
CA LEU A 101 -14.38 3.44 -6.49
C LEU A 101 -15.55 3.93 -5.63
N ALA A 102 -15.51 5.14 -5.07
CA ALA A 102 -16.58 5.60 -4.20
C ALA A 102 -17.79 6.13 -5.01
N PHE A 103 -18.96 5.59 -4.70
CA PHE A 103 -20.23 6.11 -5.21
C PHE A 103 -20.62 7.38 -4.44
N ARG A 104 -20.92 8.43 -5.18
CA ARG A 104 -21.29 9.75 -4.67
C ARG A 104 -22.42 10.32 -5.53
N ASN A 105 -23.62 9.81 -5.36
CA ASN A 105 -24.76 10.19 -6.20
C ASN A 105 -24.50 9.99 -7.70
N GLY A 106 -23.88 8.86 -8.05
CA GLY A 106 -23.52 8.49 -9.42
C GLY A 106 -22.19 7.76 -9.50
N LEU A 107 -21.63 7.63 -10.69
CA LEU A 107 -20.35 6.96 -10.93
C LEU A 107 -19.19 7.67 -10.23
N PRO A 108 -18.16 6.91 -9.80
CA PRO A 108 -16.96 7.49 -9.23
C PRO A 108 -16.33 8.52 -10.17
N LYS A 109 -15.99 9.68 -9.64
CA LYS A 109 -15.36 10.76 -10.39
C LYS A 109 -14.28 11.46 -9.56
N ARG A 110 -13.36 12.10 -10.27
CA ARG A 110 -12.35 12.94 -9.64
C ARG A 110 -13.02 14.07 -8.83
N LEU A 111 -12.50 14.36 -7.67
CA LEU A 111 -12.84 15.55 -6.89
C LEU A 111 -12.38 16.83 -7.61
N SER A 112 -12.99 17.96 -7.31
CA SER A 112 -12.47 19.25 -7.75
C SER A 112 -11.07 19.52 -7.18
N ASP A 113 -10.34 20.45 -7.77
CA ASP A 113 -8.99 20.76 -7.29
C ASP A 113 -9.04 21.35 -5.87
N GLU A 114 -10.04 22.17 -5.57
CA GLU A 114 -10.28 22.73 -4.23
C GLU A 114 -10.56 21.63 -3.19
N GLN A 115 -11.39 20.65 -3.53
CA GLN A 115 -11.69 19.50 -2.66
C GLN A 115 -10.46 18.61 -2.44
N ARG A 116 -9.61 18.46 -3.43
CA ARG A 116 -8.36 17.72 -3.30
C ARG A 116 -7.34 18.44 -2.45
N ASP A 117 -7.25 19.77 -2.58
CA ASP A 117 -6.39 20.58 -1.73
C ASP A 117 -6.89 20.60 -0.28
N GLU A 118 -8.22 20.64 -0.07
CA GLU A 118 -8.80 20.48 1.27
C GLU A 118 -8.43 19.12 1.88
N TYR A 119 -8.57 18.04 1.10
CA TYR A 119 -8.14 16.73 1.55
C TYR A 119 -6.66 16.70 1.95
N ILE A 120 -5.77 17.37 1.22
CA ILE A 120 -4.34 17.43 1.59
C ILE A 120 -4.13 18.22 2.89
N ARG A 121 -4.90 19.28 3.14
CA ARG A 121 -4.87 19.98 4.44
C ARG A 121 -5.30 19.09 5.60
N GLU A 122 -6.34 18.29 5.43
CA GLU A 122 -6.74 17.27 6.42
C GLU A 122 -5.65 16.20 6.63
N VAL A 123 -5.03 15.75 5.55
CA VAL A 123 -3.90 14.80 5.62
C VAL A 123 -2.71 15.40 6.36
N LYS A 124 -2.47 16.70 6.25
CA LYS A 124 -1.44 17.40 7.04
C LYS A 124 -1.69 17.25 8.55
N GLU A 125 -2.93 17.39 9.00
CA GLU A 125 -3.29 17.18 10.41
C GLU A 125 -3.04 15.72 10.84
N TYR A 126 -3.33 14.75 9.96
CA TYR A 126 -2.99 13.36 10.22
C TYR A 126 -1.47 13.14 10.32
N CYS A 127 -0.68 13.74 9.44
CA CYS A 127 0.78 13.65 9.48
C CYS A 127 1.36 14.22 10.79
N ARG A 128 0.73 15.24 11.38
CA ARG A 128 1.13 15.84 12.67
C ARG A 128 0.99 14.91 13.87
N LEU A 129 0.31 13.78 13.72
CA LEU A 129 0.26 12.74 14.74
C LEU A 129 1.56 11.93 14.84
N PHE A 130 2.47 12.09 13.90
CA PHE A 130 3.75 11.37 13.81
C PHE A 130 4.91 12.35 13.81
N PRO A 131 6.16 11.87 14.03
CA PRO A 131 7.36 12.70 13.82
C PRO A 131 7.35 13.31 12.40
N HIS A 132 7.50 14.63 12.31
CA HIS A 132 7.47 15.38 11.06
C HIS A 132 8.34 16.64 11.15
N ASN A 133 8.68 17.19 10.00
CA ASN A 133 9.13 18.58 9.85
C ASN A 133 7.96 19.38 9.28
N GLU A 134 7.54 20.43 9.95
CA GLU A 134 6.35 21.20 9.54
C GLU A 134 6.48 21.79 8.14
N GLU A 135 7.69 22.21 7.76
CA GLU A 135 8.02 22.76 6.44
C GLU A 135 7.90 21.78 5.30
N ASP A 136 7.96 20.47 5.60
CA ASP A 136 7.82 19.41 4.60
C ASP A 136 6.35 18.99 4.36
N LEU A 137 5.42 19.43 5.22
CA LEU A 137 4.02 19.00 5.11
C LEU A 137 3.26 19.83 4.06
N PRO A 138 2.74 19.20 3.00
CA PRO A 138 2.07 19.90 1.92
C PRO A 138 0.69 20.43 2.33
N ASN A 139 0.29 21.59 1.77
CA ASN A 139 -1.02 22.21 1.95
C ASN A 139 -1.91 22.06 0.69
N SER A 140 -1.38 21.52 -0.39
CA SER A 140 -2.08 21.38 -1.66
C SER A 140 -1.56 20.18 -2.47
N MET A 141 -2.32 19.77 -3.47
CA MET A 141 -1.89 18.76 -4.44
C MET A 141 -0.68 19.20 -5.26
N ALA A 142 -0.51 20.51 -5.45
CA ALA A 142 0.65 21.04 -6.16
C ALA A 142 1.92 20.87 -5.30
N GLU A 143 1.85 21.24 -4.02
CA GLU A 143 2.96 21.04 -3.07
C GLU A 143 3.28 19.57 -2.86
N LEU A 144 2.25 18.71 -2.74
CA LEU A 144 2.46 17.25 -2.66
C LEU A 144 3.18 16.71 -3.91
N ARG A 145 2.86 17.20 -5.10
CA ARG A 145 3.57 16.82 -6.34
C ARG A 145 5.01 17.27 -6.33
N ALA A 146 5.28 18.51 -5.95
CA ALA A 146 6.64 19.03 -5.82
C ALA A 146 7.46 18.23 -4.81
N LEU A 147 6.84 17.81 -3.70
CA LEU A 147 7.47 16.94 -2.70
C LEU A 147 7.82 15.56 -3.29
N TYR A 148 6.94 14.94 -4.07
CA TYR A 148 7.24 13.69 -4.79
C TYR A 148 8.36 13.84 -5.83
N GLU A 149 8.47 15.01 -6.46
CA GLU A 149 9.54 15.30 -7.43
C GLU A 149 10.87 15.49 -6.70
N ARG A 150 10.89 16.26 -5.60
CA ARG A 150 12.07 16.47 -4.76
C ARG A 150 12.65 15.14 -4.26
N ASP A 151 11.79 14.27 -3.76
CA ASP A 151 12.20 13.02 -3.12
C ASP A 151 11.99 11.80 -4.06
N ALA A 152 12.04 12.01 -5.38
CA ALA A 152 11.73 10.99 -6.38
C ALA A 152 12.63 9.74 -6.28
N ASN A 153 13.86 9.91 -5.85
CA ASN A 153 14.84 8.85 -5.62
C ASN A 153 14.42 7.86 -4.51
N LEU A 154 13.61 8.29 -3.53
CA LEU A 154 13.04 7.37 -2.53
C LEU A 154 12.03 6.39 -3.11
N PHE A 155 11.53 6.62 -4.32
CA PHE A 155 10.48 5.85 -4.99
C PHE A 155 10.99 5.07 -6.20
N GLY A 156 12.26 4.74 -6.23
CA GLY A 156 12.89 3.91 -7.24
C GLY A 156 12.41 2.45 -7.22
N GLY A 157 12.90 1.66 -8.15
CA GLY A 157 12.75 0.21 -8.10
C GLY A 157 13.57 -0.37 -6.94
N SER A 158 13.12 -1.47 -6.36
CA SER A 158 13.84 -2.16 -5.30
C SER A 158 13.88 -3.67 -5.56
N GLU A 159 14.85 -4.35 -4.97
CA GLU A 159 14.92 -5.83 -5.01
C GLU A 159 13.63 -6.46 -4.47
N LEU A 160 13.03 -5.85 -3.45
CA LEU A 160 11.76 -6.32 -2.90
C LEU A 160 10.64 -6.27 -3.96
N MET A 161 10.62 -5.26 -4.82
CA MET A 161 9.66 -5.16 -5.92
C MET A 161 9.87 -6.24 -6.98
N ALA A 162 11.10 -6.72 -7.18
CA ALA A 162 11.39 -7.86 -8.04
C ALA A 162 10.89 -9.19 -7.45
N ILE A 163 10.82 -9.31 -6.13
CA ILE A 163 10.30 -10.50 -5.44
C ILE A 163 8.77 -10.58 -5.54
N ILE A 164 8.05 -9.45 -5.58
CA ILE A 164 6.60 -9.42 -5.68
C ILE A 164 6.05 -10.21 -6.88
N PRO A 165 6.59 -10.12 -8.11
CA PRO A 165 6.14 -10.97 -9.21
C PRO A 165 6.36 -12.46 -8.95
N ALA A 166 7.50 -12.83 -8.37
CA ALA A 166 7.79 -14.23 -8.00
C ALA A 166 6.84 -14.71 -6.89
N THR A 167 6.62 -13.88 -5.86
CA THR A 167 5.63 -14.14 -4.80
C THR A 167 4.20 -14.18 -5.38
N GLY A 168 3.89 -13.32 -6.35
CA GLY A 168 2.62 -13.30 -7.06
C GLY A 168 2.37 -14.56 -7.88
N GLN A 169 3.41 -15.21 -8.41
CA GLN A 169 3.32 -16.54 -9.05
C GLN A 169 3.14 -17.66 -8.01
N GLN A 170 3.71 -17.50 -6.82
CA GLN A 170 3.56 -18.45 -5.71
C GLN A 170 2.26 -18.23 -4.92
N PHE A 171 1.68 -17.04 -4.96
CA PHE A 171 0.48 -16.68 -4.20
C PHE A 171 -0.68 -17.67 -4.42
N PRO A 172 -1.02 -18.12 -5.64
CA PRO A 172 -2.02 -19.15 -5.85
C PRO A 172 -1.68 -20.47 -5.16
N LYS A 173 -0.41 -20.88 -5.15
CA LYS A 173 0.03 -22.11 -4.45
C LYS A 173 -0.11 -21.96 -2.93
N LEU A 174 0.32 -20.84 -2.36
CA LEU A 174 0.18 -20.53 -0.93
C LEU A 174 -1.29 -20.53 -0.50
N VAL A 175 -2.18 -19.95 -1.31
CA VAL A 175 -3.63 -19.99 -1.06
C VAL A 175 -4.15 -21.42 -1.10
N ALA A 176 -3.80 -22.20 -2.12
CA ALA A 176 -4.24 -23.57 -2.25
C ALA A 176 -3.77 -24.45 -1.08
N GLU A 177 -2.50 -24.32 -0.68
CA GLU A 177 -1.94 -25.04 0.47
C GLU A 177 -2.60 -24.64 1.78
N SER A 178 -2.84 -23.33 1.98
CA SER A 178 -3.51 -22.82 3.17
C SER A 178 -4.96 -23.31 3.27
N ILE A 179 -5.70 -23.31 2.15
CA ILE A 179 -7.08 -23.80 2.09
C ILE A 179 -7.11 -25.31 2.35
N LYS A 180 -6.21 -26.09 1.72
CA LYS A 180 -6.10 -27.54 1.96
C LYS A 180 -5.83 -27.86 3.43
N LYS A 181 -4.92 -27.14 4.05
CA LYS A 181 -4.52 -27.36 5.44
C LYS A 181 -5.65 -27.09 6.43
N ASN A 182 -6.49 -26.12 6.18
CA ASN A 182 -7.45 -25.61 7.18
C ASN A 182 -8.90 -26.05 6.91
N TYR A 183 -9.28 -26.28 5.65
CA TYR A 183 -10.68 -26.50 5.28
C TYR A 183 -10.93 -27.80 4.50
N HIS A 184 -9.87 -28.53 4.11
CA HIS A 184 -9.99 -29.77 3.34
C HIS A 184 -10.99 -29.72 2.15
N PRO A 185 -11.07 -28.61 1.38
CA PRO A 185 -12.01 -28.52 0.27
C PRO A 185 -11.63 -29.47 -0.86
N SER A 186 -12.59 -29.80 -1.72
CA SER A 186 -12.30 -30.55 -2.94
C SER A 186 -11.31 -29.77 -3.83
N GLN A 187 -10.45 -30.47 -4.55
CA GLN A 187 -9.50 -29.83 -5.48
C GLN A 187 -10.21 -28.95 -6.52
N PHE A 188 -11.41 -29.31 -6.91
CA PHE A 188 -12.22 -28.57 -7.85
C PHE A 188 -12.60 -27.17 -7.31
N LEU A 189 -13.07 -27.09 -6.06
CA LEU A 189 -13.38 -25.81 -5.43
C LEU A 189 -12.13 -24.91 -5.29
N VAL A 190 -10.97 -25.50 -4.96
CA VAL A 190 -9.71 -24.77 -4.91
C VAL A 190 -9.36 -24.19 -6.28
N GLN A 191 -9.48 -24.97 -7.35
CA GLN A 191 -9.19 -24.50 -8.71
C GLN A 191 -10.14 -23.39 -9.15
N ILE A 192 -11.42 -23.49 -8.87
CA ILE A 192 -12.40 -22.42 -9.12
C ILE A 192 -12.00 -21.14 -8.35
N GLN A 193 -11.69 -21.25 -7.07
CA GLN A 193 -11.31 -20.10 -6.26
C GLN A 193 -10.03 -19.44 -6.78
N LEU A 194 -9.00 -20.21 -7.13
CA LEU A 194 -7.78 -19.68 -7.70
C LEU A 194 -8.01 -19.00 -9.04
N PHE A 195 -8.85 -19.57 -9.89
CA PHE A 195 -9.25 -18.97 -11.15
C PHE A 195 -9.98 -17.64 -10.94
N LEU A 196 -10.96 -17.60 -10.04
CA LEU A 196 -11.69 -16.38 -9.70
C LEU A 196 -10.75 -15.31 -9.13
N GLN A 197 -9.85 -15.66 -8.23
CA GLN A 197 -8.86 -14.72 -7.69
C GLN A 197 -7.96 -14.16 -8.79
N ASP A 198 -7.43 -15.01 -9.67
CA ASP A 198 -6.54 -14.55 -10.74
C ASP A 198 -7.27 -13.64 -11.75
N LYS A 199 -8.47 -14.00 -12.15
CA LYS A 199 -9.20 -13.30 -13.20
C LYS A 199 -10.03 -12.11 -12.68
N LEU A 200 -10.69 -12.26 -11.53
CA LEU A 200 -11.62 -11.26 -11.03
C LEU A 200 -11.02 -10.30 -10.02
N LEU A 201 -10.02 -10.72 -9.24
CA LEU A 201 -9.46 -9.88 -8.17
C LEU A 201 -8.08 -9.34 -8.50
N LYS A 202 -7.17 -10.17 -9.00
CA LYS A 202 -5.78 -9.80 -9.23
C LYS A 202 -5.65 -8.66 -10.25
N LEU A 203 -6.26 -8.78 -11.43
CA LEU A 203 -6.12 -7.77 -12.47
C LEU A 203 -6.76 -6.42 -12.08
N PRO A 204 -7.99 -6.36 -11.53
CA PRO A 204 -8.54 -5.11 -11.00
C PRO A 204 -7.72 -4.51 -9.86
N ALA A 205 -7.21 -5.33 -8.92
CA ALA A 205 -6.34 -4.86 -7.85
C ALA A 205 -5.04 -4.25 -8.41
N MET A 206 -4.40 -4.89 -9.39
CA MET A 206 -3.24 -4.32 -10.08
C MET A 206 -3.57 -3.05 -10.87
N ALA A 207 -4.80 -2.92 -11.40
CA ALA A 207 -5.26 -1.70 -12.04
C ALA A 207 -5.50 -0.56 -11.05
N ALA A 208 -5.76 -0.90 -9.78
CA ALA A 208 -5.85 0.06 -8.69
C ALA A 208 -4.51 0.67 -8.29
N VAL A 209 -3.39 0.03 -8.59
CA VAL A 209 -2.05 0.56 -8.35
C VAL A 209 -1.68 1.60 -9.42
N SER A 210 -0.89 2.63 -9.06
CA SER A 210 -0.48 3.67 -10.01
C SER A 210 0.37 3.11 -11.17
N GLY A 211 0.33 3.78 -12.32
CA GLY A 211 1.14 3.38 -13.48
C GLY A 211 2.65 3.37 -13.19
N LYS A 212 3.14 4.35 -12.41
CA LYS A 212 4.55 4.41 -11.97
C LYS A 212 4.89 3.17 -11.12
N THR A 213 4.07 2.83 -10.14
CA THR A 213 4.29 1.66 -9.28
C THR A 213 4.24 0.36 -10.08
N ARG A 214 3.32 0.23 -11.05
CA ARG A 214 3.29 -0.94 -11.95
C ARG A 214 4.57 -1.08 -12.76
N ARG A 215 5.08 0.02 -13.32
CA ARG A 215 6.35 0.01 -14.08
C ARG A 215 7.54 -0.33 -13.18
N ASN A 216 7.61 0.24 -11.98
CA ASN A 216 8.64 -0.08 -10.99
C ASN A 216 8.59 -1.55 -10.55
N ALA A 217 7.40 -2.17 -10.58
CA ALA A 217 7.22 -3.61 -10.34
C ALA A 217 7.55 -4.49 -11.57
N GLY A 218 8.14 -3.93 -12.62
CA GLY A 218 8.54 -4.69 -13.81
C GLY A 218 7.37 -5.18 -14.68
N ILE A 219 6.17 -4.59 -14.53
CA ILE A 219 5.02 -4.96 -15.35
C ILE A 219 5.21 -4.45 -16.77
N SER A 220 5.22 -5.36 -17.73
CA SER A 220 5.38 -5.02 -19.15
C SER A 220 4.22 -4.16 -19.68
N PRO A 221 4.44 -3.32 -20.71
CA PRO A 221 3.38 -2.53 -21.34
C PRO A 221 2.20 -3.38 -21.86
N ALA A 222 2.47 -4.57 -22.38
CA ALA A 222 1.42 -5.50 -22.83
C ALA A 222 0.56 -6.00 -21.66
N THR A 223 1.19 -6.32 -20.54
CA THR A 223 0.48 -6.72 -19.32
C THR A 223 -0.29 -5.54 -18.74
N GLU A 224 0.29 -4.33 -18.73
CA GLU A 224 -0.40 -3.11 -18.29
C GLU A 224 -1.68 -2.86 -19.10
N LYS A 225 -1.63 -3.02 -20.43
CA LYS A 225 -2.81 -2.89 -21.29
C LYS A 225 -3.92 -3.90 -20.91
N ARG A 226 -3.56 -5.17 -20.63
CA ARG A 226 -4.50 -6.20 -20.16
C ARG A 226 -5.12 -5.84 -18.81
N ILE A 227 -4.32 -5.36 -17.86
CA ILE A 227 -4.77 -4.91 -16.54
C ILE A 227 -5.80 -3.79 -16.67
N LEU A 228 -5.53 -2.77 -17.50
CA LEU A 228 -6.43 -1.64 -17.70
C LEU A 228 -7.69 -2.05 -18.46
N CYS A 229 -7.61 -2.98 -19.40
CA CYS A 229 -8.78 -3.56 -20.08
C CYS A 229 -9.66 -4.35 -19.09
N ALA A 230 -9.07 -5.22 -18.29
CA ALA A 230 -9.78 -5.99 -17.25
C ALA A 230 -10.52 -5.05 -16.28
N ARG A 231 -9.88 -3.95 -15.86
CA ARG A 231 -10.53 -2.92 -15.05
C ARG A 231 -11.79 -2.37 -15.70
N LYS A 232 -11.72 -1.98 -17.00
CA LYS A 232 -12.88 -1.43 -17.72
C LYS A 232 -14.05 -2.42 -17.78
N LEU A 233 -13.75 -3.72 -17.93
CA LEU A 233 -14.76 -4.78 -17.97
C LEU A 233 -15.36 -5.09 -16.59
N MET A 234 -14.56 -4.95 -15.53
CA MET A 234 -14.98 -5.26 -14.16
C MET A 234 -15.70 -4.10 -13.47
N MET A 235 -15.46 -2.85 -13.89
CA MET A 235 -16.08 -1.69 -13.25
C MET A 235 -17.63 -1.77 -13.22
N PRO A 236 -18.34 -2.17 -14.29
CA PRO A 236 -19.79 -2.34 -14.20
C PRO A 236 -20.25 -3.39 -13.18
N ILE A 237 -19.44 -4.44 -12.97
CA ILE A 237 -19.75 -5.51 -11.98
C ILE A 237 -19.52 -5.05 -10.56
N ILE A 238 -18.48 -4.24 -10.34
CA ILE A 238 -18.19 -3.64 -9.03
C ILE A 238 -19.24 -2.60 -8.64
N TRP A 239 -19.94 -2.03 -9.63
CA TRP A 239 -20.95 -0.98 -9.44
C TRP A 239 -22.38 -1.53 -9.32
N LEU A 240 -22.60 -2.81 -9.52
CA LEU A 240 -23.87 -3.50 -9.25
C LEU A 240 -23.93 -4.01 -7.82
#